data_3a32614d9f53de8053bd4bcc30761295
#
_entry.id   3a32614d9f53de8053bd4bcc30761295
#
_cell.length_a   1.000
_cell.length_b   1.000
_cell.length_c   1.000
_cell.angle_alpha   90.00
_cell.angle_beta   90.00
_cell.angle_gamma   90.00
#
_symmetry.space_group_name_H-M   'P 1'
#
loop_
_entity.id
_entity.type
_entity.pdbx_description
1 polymer ?
#
loop_
_entity_poly.entity_id
_entity_poly.type
_entity_poly.pdbx_seq_one_letter_code
_entity_poly.pdbx_strand_id
1 'polypeptide(L)'
;MTVLSREARSALDEAIQEARRKAEQGARNALLVLGVDEERKPGYLTAEQAEIRRQLRTECRRLGSFDDLVRSVAYERWHRMLFARFLAENSLLIHPEFRVPVTLDECEEIAREEGRDLWEVAGDYAAEMLPGLFRRDSPVTRVRFAAEDTMALRSILARIPSETFLAEDALGWTYQFWQTDAKREVNASERKVEGYDICAVTQLFTEPYMVQFLLQNTLGAWWLHLHPDSPLRNEWRYYREGVQHDFSAWPESPAELKILDPCCGSGHFLVAAFHMLLAMRREVGEETEAAIRGILTENLHGLELDPRCIQIATFSIALEAWKAGFPTDSYLPVPNL
;
A
#
# COMPACT_ATOMS: atom_id res chain seq x y z
N MET A 1 -11.31 15.88 0.03
CA MET A 1 -10.23 15.10 -0.60
C MET A 1 -9.10 16.02 -1.02
N THR A 2 -7.92 15.85 -0.41
CA THR A 2 -6.70 16.57 -0.79
C THR A 2 -5.93 15.69 -1.78
N VAL A 3 -5.80 16.14 -3.02
CA VAL A 3 -5.05 15.42 -4.06
C VAL A 3 -3.72 16.11 -4.32
N LEU A 4 -2.74 15.37 -4.81
CA LEU A 4 -1.43 15.91 -5.13
C LEU A 4 -1.50 16.96 -6.24
N SER A 5 -0.83 18.10 -6.05
CA SER A 5 -0.59 19.06 -7.11
C SER A 5 0.24 18.44 -8.24
N ARG A 6 0.23 19.07 -9.40
CA ARG A 6 1.05 18.58 -10.53
C ARG A 6 2.54 18.59 -10.20
N GLU A 7 3.00 19.61 -9.50
CA GLU A 7 4.39 19.76 -9.05
C GLU A 7 4.76 18.69 -8.03
N ALA A 8 3.90 18.45 -7.02
CA ALA A 8 4.11 17.41 -6.01
C ALA A 8 4.13 16.01 -6.64
N ARG A 9 3.24 15.77 -7.62
CA ARG A 9 3.21 14.51 -8.38
C ARG A 9 4.49 14.28 -9.19
N SER A 10 5.02 15.30 -9.85
CA SER A 10 6.28 15.23 -10.61
C SER A 10 7.47 14.96 -9.68
N ALA A 11 7.54 15.66 -8.55
CA ALA A 11 8.60 15.45 -7.56
C ALA A 11 8.55 14.03 -6.95
N LEU A 12 7.34 13.53 -6.70
CA LEU A 12 7.13 12.17 -6.21
C LEU A 12 7.56 11.13 -7.25
N ASP A 13 7.22 11.32 -8.54
CA ASP A 13 7.62 10.43 -9.63
C ASP A 13 9.14 10.30 -9.73
N GLU A 14 9.86 11.43 -9.73
CA GLU A 14 11.32 11.44 -9.77
C GLU A 14 11.94 10.73 -8.56
N ALA A 15 11.43 11.00 -7.37
CA ALA A 15 11.90 10.38 -6.13
C ALA A 15 11.67 8.85 -6.12
N ILE A 16 10.50 8.39 -6.55
CA ILE A 16 10.17 6.95 -6.58
C ILE A 16 11.00 6.20 -7.62
N GLN A 17 11.22 6.76 -8.81
CA GLN A 17 12.07 6.13 -9.82
C GLN A 17 13.54 6.06 -9.35
N GLU A 18 14.05 7.12 -8.71
CA GLU A 18 15.40 7.10 -8.11
C GLU A 18 15.49 6.04 -6.99
N ALA A 19 14.49 5.99 -6.11
CA ALA A 19 14.43 5.03 -5.02
C ALA A 19 14.44 3.58 -5.52
N ARG A 20 13.69 3.28 -6.59
CA ARG A 20 13.69 1.97 -7.20
C ARG A 20 15.07 1.55 -7.66
N ARG A 21 15.76 2.41 -8.44
CA ARG A 21 17.12 2.11 -8.93
C ARG A 21 18.11 1.88 -7.78
N LYS A 22 18.04 2.70 -6.72
CA LYS A 22 18.90 2.56 -5.54
C LYS A 22 18.56 1.32 -4.72
N ALA A 23 17.28 1.00 -4.56
CA ALA A 23 16.84 -0.20 -3.86
C ALA A 23 17.24 -1.48 -4.61
N GLU A 24 17.09 -1.53 -5.94
CA GLU A 24 17.51 -2.66 -6.76
C GLU A 24 19.04 -2.84 -6.73
N GLN A 25 19.81 -1.75 -6.75
CA GLN A 25 21.27 -1.81 -6.60
C GLN A 25 21.67 -2.33 -5.22
N GLY A 26 21.10 -1.80 -4.13
CA GLY A 26 21.38 -2.24 -2.77
C GLY A 26 20.97 -3.70 -2.52
N ALA A 27 19.82 -4.12 -3.06
CA ALA A 27 19.36 -5.50 -2.99
C ALA A 27 20.32 -6.44 -3.71
N ARG A 28 20.76 -6.07 -4.91
CA ARG A 28 21.74 -6.86 -5.68
C ARG A 28 23.05 -7.01 -4.93
N ASN A 29 23.61 -5.92 -4.41
CA ASN A 29 24.84 -5.92 -3.62
C ASN A 29 24.72 -6.85 -2.39
N ALA A 30 23.62 -6.72 -1.64
CA ALA A 30 23.39 -7.54 -0.44
C ALA A 30 23.23 -9.04 -0.77
N LEU A 31 22.54 -9.39 -1.86
CA LEU A 31 22.38 -10.76 -2.30
C LEU A 31 23.68 -11.39 -2.80
N LEU A 32 24.53 -10.60 -3.48
CA LEU A 32 25.88 -11.04 -3.91
C LEU A 32 26.79 -11.26 -2.71
N VAL A 33 26.77 -10.38 -1.71
CA VAL A 33 27.53 -10.56 -0.46
C VAL A 33 27.10 -11.85 0.28
N LEU A 34 25.81 -12.21 0.20
CA LEU A 34 25.32 -13.47 0.74
C LEU A 34 25.64 -14.68 -0.16
N GLY A 35 26.19 -14.46 -1.37
CA GLY A 35 26.49 -15.50 -2.35
C GLY A 35 25.23 -16.26 -2.81
N VAL A 36 24.09 -15.58 -2.94
CA VAL A 36 22.82 -16.21 -3.31
C VAL A 36 22.86 -16.72 -4.75
N ASP A 37 23.61 -16.05 -5.63
CA ASP A 37 23.89 -16.42 -7.03
C ASP A 37 24.88 -17.58 -7.18
N GLU A 38 25.71 -17.83 -6.16
CA GLU A 38 26.73 -18.88 -6.17
C GLU A 38 26.16 -20.25 -5.81
N GLU A 39 26.67 -21.32 -6.44
CA GLU A 39 26.31 -22.69 -6.07
C GLU A 39 26.88 -23.07 -4.70
N ARG A 40 28.14 -22.74 -4.46
CA ARG A 40 28.83 -23.05 -3.20
C ARG A 40 28.57 -21.95 -2.17
N LYS A 41 28.41 -22.37 -0.92
CA LYS A 41 28.27 -21.44 0.19
C LYS A 41 29.62 -20.75 0.45
N PRO A 42 29.66 -19.40 0.47
CA PRO A 42 30.86 -18.67 0.92
C PRO A 42 31.27 -19.05 2.34
N GLY A 43 32.57 -19.22 2.55
CA GLY A 43 33.11 -19.66 3.84
C GLY A 43 33.03 -18.61 4.96
N TYR A 44 32.85 -17.35 4.61
CA TYR A 44 32.80 -16.23 5.56
C TYR A 44 31.40 -16.01 6.18
N LEU A 45 30.35 -16.67 5.70
CA LEU A 45 29.00 -16.48 6.20
C LEU A 45 28.85 -17.04 7.62
N THR A 46 28.23 -16.27 8.51
CA THR A 46 27.77 -16.77 9.81
C THR A 46 26.70 -17.84 9.65
N ALA A 47 26.38 -18.57 10.72
CA ALA A 47 25.33 -19.58 10.68
C ALA A 47 23.96 -18.97 10.33
N GLU A 48 23.65 -17.80 10.86
CA GLU A 48 22.43 -17.06 10.55
C GLU A 48 22.37 -16.61 9.07
N GLN A 49 23.45 -16.02 8.57
CA GLN A 49 23.53 -15.62 7.15
C GLN A 49 23.43 -16.82 6.20
N ALA A 50 24.02 -17.96 6.58
CA ALA A 50 23.92 -19.20 5.79
C ALA A 50 22.47 -19.71 5.73
N GLU A 51 21.72 -19.58 6.82
CA GLU A 51 20.30 -19.96 6.85
C GLU A 51 19.44 -19.00 6.01
N ILE A 52 19.66 -17.70 6.14
CA ILE A 52 18.98 -16.68 5.29
C ILE A 52 19.28 -16.95 3.80
N ARG A 53 20.56 -17.19 3.46
CA ARG A 53 20.95 -17.54 2.10
C ARG A 53 20.20 -18.76 1.58
N ARG A 54 20.07 -19.82 2.39
CA ARG A 54 19.36 -21.05 2.01
C ARG A 54 17.90 -20.76 1.64
N GLN A 55 17.23 -19.95 2.47
CA GLN A 55 15.85 -19.54 2.25
C GLN A 55 15.72 -18.64 1.01
N LEU A 56 16.62 -17.68 0.82
CA LEU A 56 16.64 -16.80 -0.36
C LEU A 56 16.88 -17.57 -1.66
N ARG A 57 17.71 -18.60 -1.67
CA ARG A 57 17.90 -19.47 -2.84
C ARG A 57 16.64 -20.28 -3.18
N THR A 58 15.87 -20.66 -2.16
CA THR A 58 14.57 -21.31 -2.39
C THR A 58 13.58 -20.31 -2.99
N GLU A 59 13.56 -19.08 -2.47
CA GLU A 59 12.73 -18.00 -3.00
C GLU A 59 13.12 -17.60 -4.43
N CYS A 60 14.42 -17.51 -4.73
CA CYS A 60 14.94 -17.25 -6.07
C CYS A 60 14.43 -18.28 -7.09
N ARG A 61 14.42 -19.56 -6.73
CA ARG A 61 13.86 -20.62 -7.60
C ARG A 61 12.35 -20.51 -7.77
N ARG A 62 11.63 -20.08 -6.73
CA ARG A 62 10.19 -19.86 -6.79
C ARG A 62 9.82 -18.67 -7.69
N LEU A 63 10.61 -17.59 -7.63
CA LEU A 63 10.42 -16.38 -8.43
C LEU A 63 10.86 -16.55 -9.89
N GLY A 64 11.77 -17.48 -10.20
CA GLY A 64 12.23 -17.83 -11.54
C GLY A 64 13.62 -17.30 -11.89
N SER A 65 14.06 -16.15 -11.36
CA SER A 65 15.38 -15.59 -11.64
C SER A 65 15.99 -14.86 -10.45
N PHE A 66 17.32 -14.63 -10.52
CA PHE A 66 18.03 -13.81 -9.55
C PHE A 66 17.56 -12.34 -9.61
N ASP A 67 17.26 -11.83 -10.81
CA ASP A 67 16.76 -10.46 -11.00
C ASP A 67 15.34 -10.28 -10.42
N ASP A 68 14.49 -11.31 -10.48
CA ASP A 68 13.18 -11.27 -9.81
C ASP A 68 13.32 -11.23 -8.28
N LEU A 69 14.30 -11.97 -7.74
CA LEU A 69 14.62 -11.89 -6.32
C LEU A 69 15.15 -10.50 -5.94
N VAL A 70 16.05 -9.92 -6.74
CA VAL A 70 16.52 -8.52 -6.53
C VAL A 70 15.35 -7.56 -6.49
N ARG A 71 14.43 -7.63 -7.47
CA ARG A 71 13.24 -6.79 -7.52
C ARG A 71 12.32 -6.98 -6.30
N SER A 72 12.19 -8.23 -5.84
CA SER A 72 11.38 -8.54 -4.64
C SER A 72 11.99 -7.95 -3.37
N VAL A 73 13.29 -8.12 -3.15
CA VAL A 73 14.01 -7.56 -1.99
C VAL A 73 14.00 -6.03 -2.00
N ALA A 74 14.21 -5.42 -3.18
CA ALA A 74 14.18 -3.97 -3.36
C ALA A 74 12.81 -3.38 -3.02
N TYR A 75 11.75 -4.00 -3.55
CA TYR A 75 10.37 -3.61 -3.27
C TYR A 75 10.06 -3.67 -1.78
N GLU A 76 10.32 -4.81 -1.13
CA GLU A 76 10.03 -4.99 0.31
C GLU A 76 10.78 -3.97 1.18
N ARG A 77 12.06 -3.71 0.89
CA ARG A 77 12.84 -2.72 1.64
C ARG A 77 12.26 -1.31 1.51
N TRP A 78 12.01 -0.87 0.28
CA TRP A 78 11.50 0.47 0.02
C TRP A 78 10.09 0.69 0.57
N HIS A 79 9.18 -0.25 0.33
CA HIS A 79 7.79 -0.09 0.74
C HIS A 79 7.60 -0.14 2.25
N ARG A 80 8.42 -0.91 2.98
CA ARG A 80 8.42 -0.85 4.44
C ARG A 80 8.79 0.54 4.96
N MET A 81 9.82 1.16 4.40
CA MET A 81 10.21 2.53 4.75
C MET A 81 9.10 3.53 4.40
N LEU A 82 8.56 3.42 3.21
CA LEU A 82 7.50 4.29 2.70
C LEU A 82 6.23 4.20 3.56
N PHE A 83 5.76 3.00 3.85
CA PHE A 83 4.54 2.79 4.65
C PHE A 83 4.72 3.25 6.10
N ALA A 84 5.89 2.99 6.71
CA ALA A 84 6.19 3.51 8.04
C ALA A 84 6.15 5.04 8.04
N ARG A 85 6.65 5.69 6.99
CA ARG A 85 6.56 7.15 6.85
C ARG A 85 5.12 7.62 6.66
N PHE A 86 4.30 6.96 5.85
CA PHE A 86 2.87 7.29 5.76
C PHE A 86 2.19 7.23 7.13
N LEU A 87 2.45 6.21 7.92
CA LEU A 87 1.89 6.10 9.27
C LEU A 87 2.38 7.24 10.18
N ALA A 88 3.68 7.53 10.18
CA ALA A 88 4.26 8.57 11.02
C ALA A 88 3.71 9.97 10.67
N GLU A 89 3.66 10.33 9.39
CA GLU A 89 3.17 11.64 8.93
C GLU A 89 1.66 11.83 9.20
N ASN A 90 0.90 10.76 9.29
CA ASN A 90 -0.51 10.78 9.68
C ASN A 90 -0.73 10.59 11.21
N SER A 91 0.32 10.61 12.03
CA SER A 91 0.26 10.34 13.48
C SER A 91 -0.35 8.98 13.83
N LEU A 92 -0.12 7.99 12.98
CA LEU A 92 -0.65 6.63 13.08
C LEU A 92 0.45 5.58 13.28
N LEU A 93 1.73 5.94 13.36
CA LEU A 93 2.79 5.01 13.74
C LEU A 93 2.76 4.84 15.26
N ILE A 94 2.33 3.69 15.76
CA ILE A 94 2.05 3.48 17.18
C ILE A 94 3.19 2.71 17.84
N HIS A 95 3.68 3.25 19.00
CA HIS A 95 4.63 2.54 19.83
C HIS A 95 3.99 1.26 20.42
N PRO A 96 4.58 0.08 20.24
CA PRO A 96 3.94 -1.19 20.58
C PRO A 96 3.64 -1.36 22.07
N GLU A 97 4.47 -0.81 22.95
CA GLU A 97 4.34 -0.90 24.40
C GLU A 97 3.46 0.24 24.97
N PHE A 98 3.79 1.48 24.63
CA PHE A 98 3.13 2.66 25.21
C PHE A 98 1.79 3.02 24.55
N ARG A 99 1.50 2.43 23.38
CA ARG A 99 0.25 2.65 22.60
C ARG A 99 -0.03 4.12 22.26
N VAL A 100 1.04 4.90 22.03
CA VAL A 100 0.98 6.29 21.62
C VAL A 100 1.58 6.46 20.22
N PRO A 101 1.14 7.44 19.45
CA PRO A 101 1.77 7.80 18.18
C PRO A 101 3.22 8.23 18.42
N VAL A 102 4.10 7.83 17.51
CA VAL A 102 5.51 8.24 17.49
C VAL A 102 5.88 8.84 16.15
N THR A 103 6.77 9.81 16.20
CA THR A 103 7.38 10.46 15.05
C THR A 103 8.59 9.66 14.55
N LEU A 104 9.07 9.96 13.35
CA LEU A 104 10.33 9.38 12.87
C LEU A 104 11.55 9.86 13.67
N ASP A 105 11.52 11.08 14.20
CA ASP A 105 12.60 11.60 15.05
C ASP A 105 12.70 10.81 16.37
N GLU A 106 11.55 10.52 17.00
CA GLU A 106 11.49 9.64 18.18
C GLU A 106 11.96 8.22 17.87
N CYS A 107 11.56 7.66 16.71
CA CYS A 107 12.07 6.37 16.24
C CYS A 107 13.60 6.41 16.01
N GLU A 108 14.17 7.54 15.58
CA GLU A 108 15.62 7.69 15.41
C GLU A 108 16.34 7.74 16.75
N GLU A 109 15.76 8.37 17.76
CA GLU A 109 16.31 8.37 19.13
C GLU A 109 16.33 6.96 19.72
N ILE A 110 15.20 6.24 19.63
CA ILE A 110 15.09 4.84 20.07
C ILE A 110 16.08 3.95 19.31
N ALA A 111 16.18 4.09 18.00
CA ALA A 111 17.11 3.32 17.17
C ALA A 111 18.56 3.54 17.58
N ARG A 112 18.93 4.78 17.94
CA ARG A 112 20.27 5.13 18.42
C ARG A 112 20.58 4.48 19.78
N GLU A 113 19.60 4.47 20.68
CA GLU A 113 19.73 3.82 22.00
C GLU A 113 19.86 2.30 21.87
N GLU A 114 19.12 1.68 20.95
CA GLU A 114 19.13 0.24 20.70
C GLU A 114 20.28 -0.23 19.77
N GLY A 115 21.04 0.69 19.17
CA GLY A 115 22.07 0.35 18.18
C GLY A 115 21.49 -0.21 16.88
N ARG A 116 20.33 0.23 16.50
CA ARG A 116 19.55 -0.21 15.31
C ARG A 116 19.43 0.90 14.27
N ASP A 117 18.93 0.55 13.10
CA ASP A 117 18.54 1.53 12.07
C ASP A 117 17.12 2.08 12.33
N LEU A 118 16.91 3.39 12.10
CA LEU A 118 15.60 4.05 12.19
C LEU A 118 14.49 3.26 11.51
N TRP A 119 14.74 2.78 10.28
CA TRP A 119 13.73 2.10 9.49
C TRP A 119 13.48 0.65 9.93
N GLU A 120 14.41 0.06 10.69
CA GLU A 120 14.15 -1.21 11.38
C GLU A 120 13.15 -0.99 12.53
N VAL A 121 13.33 0.07 13.33
CA VAL A 121 12.40 0.42 14.43
C VAL A 121 11.03 0.80 13.89
N ALA A 122 10.97 1.79 12.99
CA ALA A 122 9.72 2.25 12.41
C ALA A 122 8.97 1.13 11.65
N GLY A 123 9.72 0.31 10.91
CA GLY A 123 9.15 -0.86 10.20
C GLY A 123 8.64 -1.94 11.14
N ASP A 124 9.25 -2.13 12.31
CA ASP A 124 8.77 -3.06 13.32
C ASP A 124 7.47 -2.56 13.97
N TYR A 125 7.37 -1.27 14.26
CA TYR A 125 6.14 -0.67 14.79
C TYR A 125 4.99 -0.77 13.77
N ALA A 126 5.25 -0.46 12.50
CA ALA A 126 4.27 -0.64 11.43
C ALA A 126 3.84 -2.11 11.27
N ALA A 127 4.78 -3.06 11.46
CA ALA A 127 4.49 -4.48 11.36
C ALA A 127 3.67 -5.03 12.54
N GLU A 128 3.73 -4.40 13.72
CA GLU A 128 2.81 -4.71 14.81
C GLU A 128 1.36 -4.31 14.48
N MET A 129 1.19 -3.18 13.78
CA MET A 129 -0.14 -2.71 13.40
C MET A 129 -0.76 -3.54 12.26
N LEU A 130 0.06 -3.98 11.31
CA LEU A 130 -0.36 -4.76 10.13
C LEU A 130 0.53 -6.00 9.91
N PRO A 131 0.49 -7.00 10.79
CA PRO A 131 1.41 -8.15 10.73
C PRO A 131 1.26 -8.98 9.46
N GLY A 132 0.06 -9.04 8.88
CA GLY A 132 -0.19 -9.73 7.61
C GLY A 132 0.46 -9.06 6.40
N LEU A 133 0.66 -7.73 6.46
CA LEU A 133 1.27 -6.95 5.40
C LEU A 133 2.80 -7.01 5.44
N PHE A 134 3.38 -6.84 6.61
CA PHE A 134 4.83 -6.66 6.79
C PHE A 134 5.63 -7.96 6.96
N ARG A 135 5.05 -9.12 6.80
CA ARG A 135 5.65 -10.48 6.73
C ARG A 135 7.05 -10.60 7.34
N ARG A 136 7.17 -10.39 8.66
CA ARG A 136 8.46 -10.40 9.39
C ARG A 136 9.29 -11.67 9.19
N ASP A 137 8.67 -12.79 8.94
CA ASP A 137 9.25 -14.13 8.72
C ASP A 137 9.72 -14.38 7.29
N SER A 138 9.39 -13.49 6.34
CA SER A 138 9.85 -13.62 4.96
C SER A 138 11.37 -13.45 4.85
N PRO A 139 12.10 -14.32 4.14
CA PRO A 139 13.55 -14.20 3.99
C PRO A 139 13.96 -12.91 3.26
N VAL A 140 13.10 -12.36 2.39
CA VAL A 140 13.41 -11.13 1.65
C VAL A 140 13.43 -9.90 2.55
N THR A 141 12.63 -9.87 3.62
CA THR A 141 12.62 -8.76 4.58
C THR A 141 13.81 -8.77 5.54
N ARG A 142 14.52 -9.92 5.62
CA ARG A 142 15.71 -10.09 6.47
C ARG A 142 17.02 -9.73 5.76
N VAL A 143 16.98 -9.37 4.49
CA VAL A 143 18.15 -8.91 3.74
C VAL A 143 18.56 -7.52 4.23
N ARG A 144 19.79 -7.41 4.76
CA ARG A 144 20.34 -6.13 5.21
C ARG A 144 21.14 -5.48 4.09
N PHE A 145 20.80 -4.25 3.76
CA PHE A 145 21.55 -3.43 2.81
C PHE A 145 22.82 -2.87 3.47
N ALA A 146 23.82 -2.54 2.65
CA ALA A 146 24.96 -1.78 3.12
C ALA A 146 24.51 -0.40 3.67
N ALA A 147 25.29 0.16 4.60
CA ALA A 147 24.95 1.43 5.22
C ALA A 147 24.77 2.56 4.18
N GLU A 148 25.63 2.61 3.16
CA GLU A 148 25.56 3.59 2.08
C GLU A 148 24.27 3.46 1.25
N ASP A 149 23.83 2.23 0.93
CA ASP A 149 22.60 1.98 0.19
C ASP A 149 21.36 2.37 1.03
N THR A 150 21.38 2.07 2.33
CA THR A 150 20.32 2.47 3.26
C THR A 150 20.26 3.99 3.41
N MET A 151 21.41 4.68 3.53
CA MET A 151 21.47 6.14 3.61
C MET A 151 20.98 6.81 2.32
N ALA A 152 21.26 6.24 1.16
CA ALA A 152 20.75 6.74 -0.11
C ALA A 152 19.23 6.71 -0.15
N LEU A 153 18.61 5.59 0.22
CA LEU A 153 17.14 5.48 0.29
C LEU A 153 16.53 6.43 1.32
N ARG A 154 17.17 6.56 2.50
CA ARG A 154 16.76 7.51 3.54
C ARG A 154 16.78 8.95 3.02
N SER A 155 17.84 9.35 2.32
CA SER A 155 17.97 10.69 1.74
C SER A 155 16.88 10.97 0.69
N ILE A 156 16.56 9.99 -0.16
CA ILE A 156 15.48 10.13 -1.15
C ILE A 156 14.14 10.31 -0.44
N LEU A 157 13.83 9.46 0.53
CA LEU A 157 12.58 9.55 1.26
C LEU A 157 12.45 10.87 2.03
N ALA A 158 13.54 11.37 2.63
CA ALA A 158 13.54 12.64 3.36
C ALA A 158 13.28 13.88 2.45
N ARG A 159 13.56 13.80 1.15
CA ARG A 159 13.29 14.89 0.19
C ARG A 159 11.82 14.98 -0.22
N ILE A 160 11.01 13.93 -0.01
CA ILE A 160 9.59 13.97 -0.31
C ILE A 160 8.91 14.81 0.78
N PRO A 161 8.20 15.91 0.43
CA PRO A 161 7.53 16.75 1.39
C PRO A 161 6.49 16.00 2.23
N SER A 162 6.36 16.37 3.52
CA SER A 162 5.42 15.70 4.45
C SER A 162 3.97 15.77 4.00
N GLU A 163 3.56 16.87 3.38
CA GLU A 163 2.22 17.05 2.83
C GLU A 163 1.86 16.03 1.74
N THR A 164 2.86 15.46 1.07
CA THR A 164 2.65 14.39 0.07
C THR A 164 2.04 13.15 0.73
N PHE A 165 2.45 12.82 1.95
CA PHE A 165 1.97 11.65 2.69
C PHE A 165 0.58 11.84 3.29
N LEU A 166 0.05 13.06 3.28
CA LEU A 166 -1.29 13.40 3.74
C LEU A 166 -2.32 13.36 2.60
N ALA A 167 -1.87 13.37 1.33
CA ALA A 167 -2.73 13.33 0.17
C ALA A 167 -3.31 11.94 -0.06
N GLU A 168 -4.62 11.87 -0.36
CA GLU A 168 -5.37 10.63 -0.49
C GLU A 168 -4.98 9.79 -1.71
N ASP A 169 -4.48 10.43 -2.76
CA ASP A 169 -4.04 9.77 -4.00
C ASP A 169 -2.55 9.38 -4.01
N ALA A 170 -1.78 9.78 -3.00
CA ALA A 170 -0.32 9.61 -3.00
C ALA A 170 0.12 8.14 -3.07
N LEU A 171 -0.53 7.25 -2.33
CA LEU A 171 -0.20 5.81 -2.33
C LEU A 171 -0.41 5.17 -3.71
N GLY A 172 -1.49 5.49 -4.40
CA GLY A 172 -1.75 5.00 -5.75
C GLY A 172 -0.69 5.44 -6.74
N TRP A 173 -0.30 6.72 -6.70
CA TRP A 173 0.77 7.26 -7.53
C TRP A 173 2.12 6.63 -7.23
N THR A 174 2.45 6.33 -5.97
CA THR A 174 3.76 5.73 -5.64
C THR A 174 3.98 4.41 -6.35
N TYR A 175 2.96 3.55 -6.45
CA TYR A 175 3.11 2.27 -7.14
C TYR A 175 3.16 2.43 -8.67
N GLN A 176 2.35 3.31 -9.24
CA GLN A 176 2.43 3.59 -10.67
C GLN A 176 3.82 4.10 -11.06
N PHE A 177 4.40 5.01 -10.28
CA PHE A 177 5.74 5.52 -10.53
C PHE A 177 6.83 4.46 -10.31
N TRP A 178 6.65 3.56 -9.35
CA TRP A 178 7.53 2.41 -9.17
C TRP A 178 7.56 1.51 -10.41
N GLN A 179 6.47 1.39 -11.16
CA GLN A 179 6.38 0.55 -12.36
C GLN A 179 6.85 1.25 -13.64
N THR A 180 7.15 2.55 -13.60
CA THR A 180 7.46 3.36 -14.80
C THR A 180 8.60 2.78 -15.63
N ASP A 181 9.72 2.42 -15.02
CA ASP A 181 10.88 1.87 -15.74
C ASP A 181 10.58 0.48 -16.29
N ALA A 182 9.92 -0.41 -15.52
CA ALA A 182 9.53 -1.73 -16.01
C ALA A 182 8.56 -1.63 -17.20
N LYS A 183 7.61 -0.69 -17.17
CA LYS A 183 6.70 -0.43 -18.28
C LYS A 183 7.44 0.02 -19.54
N ARG A 184 8.45 0.90 -19.39
CA ARG A 184 9.30 1.33 -20.51
C ARG A 184 10.09 0.17 -21.10
N GLU A 185 10.70 -0.67 -20.26
CA GLU A 185 11.47 -1.85 -20.70
C GLU A 185 10.60 -2.83 -21.48
N VAL A 186 9.41 -3.16 -20.97
CA VAL A 186 8.49 -4.07 -21.65
C VAL A 186 8.05 -3.48 -22.99
N ASN A 187 7.66 -2.21 -23.03
CA ASN A 187 7.23 -1.55 -24.26
C ASN A 187 8.37 -1.45 -25.30
N ALA A 188 9.61 -1.30 -24.87
CA ALA A 188 10.78 -1.24 -25.77
C ALA A 188 11.24 -2.61 -26.26
N SER A 189 10.85 -3.70 -25.60
CA SER A 189 11.32 -5.05 -25.89
C SER A 189 10.71 -5.67 -27.15
N GLU A 190 9.61 -5.12 -27.67
CA GLU A 190 8.81 -5.66 -28.81
C GLU A 190 8.39 -7.13 -28.66
N ARG A 191 8.65 -7.72 -27.49
CA ARG A 191 8.23 -9.10 -27.18
C ARG A 191 6.77 -9.17 -26.79
N LYS A 192 6.19 -10.37 -26.89
CA LYS A 192 4.83 -10.60 -26.39
C LYS A 192 4.80 -10.39 -24.89
N VAL A 193 3.83 -9.59 -24.43
CA VAL A 193 3.59 -9.34 -23.02
C VAL A 193 3.01 -10.60 -22.37
N GLU A 194 3.69 -11.14 -21.36
CA GLU A 194 3.29 -12.38 -20.68
C GLU A 194 3.53 -12.30 -19.17
N GLY A 195 2.68 -13.00 -18.41
CA GLY A 195 2.86 -13.22 -16.99
C GLY A 195 3.14 -11.93 -16.19
N TYR A 196 4.35 -11.82 -15.67
CA TYR A 196 4.77 -10.70 -14.82
C TYR A 196 4.77 -9.32 -15.51
N ASP A 197 4.96 -9.29 -16.82
CA ASP A 197 4.94 -8.04 -17.60
C ASP A 197 3.54 -7.40 -17.62
N ILE A 198 2.48 -8.21 -17.49
CA ILE A 198 1.09 -7.71 -17.50
C ILE A 198 0.92 -6.65 -16.41
N CYS A 199 1.38 -6.94 -15.20
CA CYS A 199 1.27 -6.01 -14.07
C CYS A 199 1.93 -4.65 -14.38
N ALA A 200 3.12 -4.65 -15.01
CA ALA A 200 3.83 -3.43 -15.32
C ALA A 200 3.12 -2.57 -16.39
N VAL A 201 2.54 -3.20 -17.43
CA VAL A 201 1.93 -2.47 -18.55
C VAL A 201 0.47 -2.07 -18.33
N THR A 202 -0.25 -2.82 -17.49
CA THR A 202 -1.67 -2.56 -17.21
C THR A 202 -1.89 -1.66 -16.00
N GLN A 203 -0.84 -1.46 -15.17
CA GLN A 203 -0.95 -0.58 -14.01
C GLN A 203 -1.29 0.85 -14.44
N LEU A 204 -2.46 1.30 -14.05
CA LEU A 204 -2.96 2.65 -14.28
C LEU A 204 -3.70 3.11 -13.03
N PHE A 205 -3.28 4.24 -12.48
CA PHE A 205 -4.01 4.91 -11.41
C PHE A 205 -5.12 5.77 -12.02
N THR A 206 -6.37 5.43 -11.72
CA THR A 206 -7.54 6.12 -12.26
C THR A 206 -7.71 7.46 -11.56
N GLU A 207 -7.92 8.53 -12.32
CA GLU A 207 -8.12 9.88 -11.77
C GLU A 207 -9.33 9.93 -10.81
N PRO A 208 -9.22 10.60 -9.67
CA PRO A 208 -10.24 10.58 -8.61
C PRO A 208 -11.65 10.96 -9.06
N TYR A 209 -11.76 11.92 -10.01
CA TYR A 209 -13.07 12.34 -10.52
C TYR A 209 -13.82 11.24 -11.28
N MET A 210 -13.09 10.33 -11.96
CA MET A 210 -13.69 9.21 -12.68
C MET A 210 -14.24 8.17 -11.69
N VAL A 211 -13.46 7.89 -10.64
CA VAL A 211 -13.86 6.98 -9.56
C VAL A 211 -15.10 7.51 -8.87
N GLN A 212 -15.10 8.78 -8.48
CA GLN A 212 -16.25 9.41 -7.85
C GLN A 212 -17.45 9.47 -8.75
N PHE A 213 -17.27 9.77 -10.05
CA PHE A 213 -18.37 9.77 -11.00
C PHE A 213 -19.05 8.39 -11.06
N LEU A 214 -18.26 7.31 -11.16
CA LEU A 214 -18.81 5.95 -11.20
C LEU A 214 -19.57 5.63 -9.91
N LEU A 215 -18.91 5.78 -8.75
CA LEU A 215 -19.49 5.37 -7.48
C LEU A 215 -20.70 6.23 -7.07
N GLN A 216 -20.68 7.54 -7.33
CA GLN A 216 -21.80 8.41 -6.99
C GLN A 216 -23.02 8.14 -7.89
N ASN A 217 -22.83 7.66 -9.12
CA ASN A 217 -23.92 7.29 -10.03
C ASN A 217 -24.31 5.81 -9.97
N THR A 218 -23.72 5.03 -9.09
CA THR A 218 -24.09 3.64 -8.76
C THR A 218 -24.50 3.54 -7.31
N LEU A 219 -23.56 3.47 -6.37
CA LEU A 219 -23.80 3.41 -4.94
C LEU A 219 -24.58 4.63 -4.42
N GLY A 220 -24.15 5.82 -4.85
CA GLY A 220 -24.81 7.07 -4.47
C GLY A 220 -26.24 7.15 -5.00
N ALA A 221 -26.45 6.78 -6.27
CA ALA A 221 -27.78 6.75 -6.85
C ALA A 221 -28.70 5.77 -6.14
N TRP A 222 -28.20 4.58 -5.77
CA TRP A 222 -28.94 3.59 -4.98
C TRP A 222 -29.30 4.14 -3.60
N TRP A 223 -28.34 4.75 -2.90
CA TRP A 223 -28.58 5.33 -1.58
C TRP A 223 -29.64 6.42 -1.61
N LEU A 224 -29.55 7.35 -2.58
CA LEU A 224 -30.52 8.44 -2.74
C LEU A 224 -31.89 7.97 -3.24
N HIS A 225 -31.98 6.80 -3.86
CA HIS A 225 -33.25 6.16 -4.16
C HIS A 225 -33.96 5.68 -2.89
N LEU A 226 -33.21 5.07 -1.95
CA LEU A 226 -33.72 4.62 -0.65
C LEU A 226 -33.96 5.78 0.34
N HIS A 227 -33.08 6.79 0.30
CA HIS A 227 -33.04 7.93 1.18
C HIS A 227 -33.07 9.26 0.41
N PRO A 228 -34.23 9.67 -0.16
CA PRO A 228 -34.32 10.87 -1.02
C PRO A 228 -33.90 12.17 -0.31
N ASP A 229 -34.05 12.24 1.01
CA ASP A 229 -33.72 13.40 1.82
C ASP A 229 -32.30 13.36 2.42
N SER A 230 -31.47 12.37 2.02
CA SER A 230 -30.11 12.21 2.52
C SER A 230 -29.26 13.47 2.28
N PRO A 231 -28.57 13.98 3.31
CA PRO A 231 -27.68 15.13 3.18
C PRO A 231 -26.43 14.81 2.33
N LEU A 232 -26.07 13.54 2.15
CA LEU A 232 -24.95 13.08 1.32
C LEU A 232 -25.09 13.52 -0.14
N ARG A 233 -26.31 13.79 -0.61
CA ARG A 233 -26.55 14.37 -1.94
C ARG A 233 -25.71 15.63 -2.17
N ASN A 234 -25.55 16.48 -1.16
CA ASN A 234 -24.82 17.74 -1.28
C ASN A 234 -23.28 17.53 -1.34
N GLU A 235 -22.80 16.37 -0.90
CA GLU A 235 -21.39 16.00 -0.93
C GLU A 235 -20.99 15.35 -2.27
N TRP A 236 -21.96 14.75 -2.98
CA TRP A 236 -21.73 13.97 -4.20
C TRP A 236 -21.84 14.81 -5.47
N ARG A 237 -20.85 15.67 -5.71
CA ARG A 237 -20.81 16.66 -6.79
C ARG A 237 -20.89 16.07 -8.21
N TYR A 238 -20.61 14.77 -8.39
CA TYR A 238 -20.66 14.10 -9.69
C TYR A 238 -21.95 13.28 -9.88
N TYR A 239 -22.82 13.25 -8.89
CA TYR A 239 -24.12 12.60 -9.00
C TYR A 239 -24.98 13.29 -10.08
N ARG A 240 -25.63 12.49 -10.92
CA ARG A 240 -26.50 12.95 -12.00
C ARG A 240 -27.96 12.75 -11.63
N GLU A 241 -28.67 13.84 -11.43
CA GLU A 241 -30.11 13.82 -11.18
C GLU A 241 -30.91 13.47 -12.43
N GLY A 242 -32.10 12.90 -12.23
CA GLY A 242 -33.07 12.60 -13.30
C GLY A 242 -32.75 11.37 -14.15
N VAL A 243 -31.69 10.63 -13.82
CA VAL A 243 -31.42 9.33 -14.45
C VAL A 243 -32.29 8.28 -13.77
N GLN A 244 -33.02 7.49 -14.60
CA GLN A 244 -33.81 6.37 -14.09
C GLN A 244 -32.90 5.18 -13.84
N HIS A 245 -33.02 4.59 -12.64
CA HIS A 245 -32.33 3.40 -12.22
C HIS A 245 -33.32 2.35 -11.76
N ASP A 246 -33.02 1.08 -11.98
CA ASP A 246 -33.75 -0.04 -11.41
C ASP A 246 -32.87 -0.68 -10.30
N PHE A 247 -33.27 -0.48 -9.06
CA PHE A 247 -32.63 -1.04 -7.89
C PHE A 247 -33.43 -2.18 -7.24
N SER A 248 -34.45 -2.71 -7.94
CA SER A 248 -35.33 -3.78 -7.38
C SER A 248 -34.58 -5.05 -6.95
N ALA A 249 -33.41 -5.33 -7.54
CA ALA A 249 -32.55 -6.45 -7.18
C ALA A 249 -31.43 -6.11 -6.19
N TRP A 250 -31.35 -4.84 -5.75
CA TRP A 250 -30.34 -4.39 -4.80
C TRP A 250 -30.83 -4.56 -3.37
N PRO A 251 -29.90 -4.73 -2.37
CA PRO A 251 -30.28 -4.82 -0.97
C PRO A 251 -30.88 -3.49 -0.47
N GLU A 252 -31.61 -3.56 0.64
CA GLU A 252 -32.21 -2.39 1.29
C GLU A 252 -31.27 -1.75 2.34
N SER A 253 -30.20 -2.43 2.70
CA SER A 253 -29.24 -1.99 3.73
C SER A 253 -27.82 -1.90 3.20
N PRO A 254 -27.04 -0.85 3.58
CA PRO A 254 -25.64 -0.76 3.21
C PRO A 254 -24.79 -1.89 3.80
N ALA A 255 -25.25 -2.55 4.89
CA ALA A 255 -24.58 -3.69 5.48
C ALA A 255 -24.60 -4.93 4.57
N GLU A 256 -25.62 -5.07 3.73
CA GLU A 256 -25.81 -6.24 2.86
C GLU A 256 -25.13 -6.07 1.50
N LEU A 257 -24.70 -4.85 1.14
CA LEU A 257 -24.02 -4.59 -0.13
C LEU A 257 -22.71 -5.38 -0.23
N LYS A 258 -22.48 -5.95 -1.40
CA LYS A 258 -21.21 -6.58 -1.77
C LYS A 258 -20.64 -5.83 -2.96
N ILE A 259 -19.45 -5.27 -2.78
CA ILE A 259 -18.73 -4.53 -3.81
C ILE A 259 -17.52 -5.36 -4.21
N LEU A 260 -17.44 -5.73 -5.46
CA LEU A 260 -16.29 -6.42 -6.03
C LEU A 260 -15.60 -5.52 -7.05
N ASP A 261 -14.31 -5.24 -6.80
CA ASP A 261 -13.41 -4.70 -7.81
C ASP A 261 -12.57 -5.85 -8.39
N PRO A 262 -12.82 -6.30 -9.62
CA PRO A 262 -12.15 -7.46 -10.19
C PRO A 262 -10.72 -7.19 -10.67
N CYS A 263 -10.26 -5.94 -10.61
CA CYS A 263 -8.90 -5.49 -10.99
C CYS A 263 -8.50 -4.33 -10.09
N CYS A 264 -8.51 -4.56 -8.76
CA CYS A 264 -8.50 -3.47 -7.77
C CYS A 264 -7.19 -2.65 -7.74
N GLY A 265 -6.11 -3.15 -8.33
CA GLY A 265 -4.83 -2.44 -8.34
C GLY A 265 -4.40 -2.04 -6.93
N SER A 266 -4.06 -0.77 -6.75
CA SER A 266 -3.72 -0.18 -5.45
C SER A 266 -4.94 0.16 -4.56
N GLY A 267 -6.15 -0.28 -4.92
CA GLY A 267 -7.36 -0.16 -4.10
C GLY A 267 -8.10 1.18 -4.20
N HIS A 268 -7.83 2.00 -5.21
CA HIS A 268 -8.38 3.35 -5.29
C HIS A 268 -9.92 3.39 -5.32
N PHE A 269 -10.56 2.49 -6.09
CA PHE A 269 -12.02 2.35 -6.09
C PHE A 269 -12.56 1.84 -4.75
N LEU A 270 -11.85 0.90 -4.12
CA LEU A 270 -12.24 0.33 -2.83
C LEU A 270 -12.13 1.35 -1.70
N VAL A 271 -11.10 2.20 -1.70
CA VAL A 271 -10.96 3.33 -0.75
C VAL A 271 -12.11 4.32 -0.92
N ALA A 272 -12.43 4.71 -2.15
CA ALA A 272 -13.55 5.63 -2.39
C ALA A 272 -14.90 5.00 -1.99
N ALA A 273 -15.11 3.71 -2.28
CA ALA A 273 -16.29 2.98 -1.83
C ALA A 273 -16.36 2.86 -0.31
N PHE A 274 -15.22 2.64 0.36
CA PHE A 274 -15.12 2.65 1.83
C PHE A 274 -15.68 3.94 2.43
N HIS A 275 -15.25 5.09 1.92
CA HIS A 275 -15.73 6.40 2.43
C HIS A 275 -17.23 6.59 2.20
N MET A 276 -17.74 6.20 1.04
CA MET A 276 -19.18 6.30 0.77
C MET A 276 -20.00 5.38 1.68
N LEU A 277 -19.58 4.12 1.82
CA LEU A 277 -20.26 3.16 2.72
C LEU A 277 -20.22 3.62 4.17
N LEU A 278 -19.09 4.16 4.63
CA LEU A 278 -18.97 4.66 5.99
C LEU A 278 -19.93 5.82 6.25
N ALA A 279 -20.05 6.74 5.28
CA ALA A 279 -21.01 7.84 5.38
C ALA A 279 -22.46 7.31 5.45
N MET A 280 -22.84 6.37 4.58
CA MET A 280 -24.16 5.75 4.56
C MET A 280 -24.48 5.00 5.87
N ARG A 281 -23.55 4.19 6.38
CA ARG A 281 -23.74 3.44 7.64
C ARG A 281 -23.86 4.37 8.85
N ARG A 282 -23.08 5.47 8.87
CA ARG A 282 -23.21 6.51 9.91
C ARG A 282 -24.55 7.25 9.83
N GLU A 283 -25.06 7.52 8.65
CA GLU A 283 -26.36 8.17 8.46
C GLU A 283 -27.52 7.35 9.04
N VAL A 284 -27.44 6.01 8.97
CA VAL A 284 -28.43 5.14 9.62
C VAL A 284 -28.14 4.87 11.09
N GLY A 285 -27.16 5.54 11.68
CA GLY A 285 -26.88 5.50 13.13
C GLY A 285 -25.96 4.39 13.59
N GLU A 286 -25.20 3.75 12.67
CA GLU A 286 -24.23 2.71 13.05
C GLU A 286 -22.98 3.36 13.66
N GLU A 287 -22.47 2.77 14.74
CA GLU A 287 -21.25 3.21 15.41
C GLU A 287 -20.03 3.05 14.47
N THR A 288 -19.11 4.03 14.53
CA THR A 288 -18.00 4.13 13.57
C THR A 288 -17.13 2.87 13.52
N GLU A 289 -16.74 2.31 14.66
CA GLU A 289 -15.90 1.10 14.69
C GLU A 289 -16.65 -0.10 14.09
N ALA A 290 -17.93 -0.29 14.44
CA ALA A 290 -18.77 -1.36 13.91
C ALA A 290 -18.95 -1.21 12.39
N ALA A 291 -19.25 -0.01 11.91
CA ALA A 291 -19.38 0.31 10.49
C ALA A 291 -18.11 -0.01 9.72
N ILE A 292 -16.93 0.45 10.19
CA ILE A 292 -15.66 0.18 9.54
C ILE A 292 -15.37 -1.33 9.51
N ARG A 293 -15.58 -2.03 10.64
CA ARG A 293 -15.37 -3.47 10.72
C ARG A 293 -16.25 -4.23 9.72
N GLY A 294 -17.53 -3.90 9.64
CA GLY A 294 -18.46 -4.48 8.68
C GLY A 294 -18.08 -4.18 7.23
N ILE A 295 -17.64 -2.94 6.93
CA ILE A 295 -17.19 -2.58 5.58
C ILE A 295 -16.00 -3.44 5.15
N LEU A 296 -15.01 -3.62 6.01
CA LEU A 296 -13.79 -4.38 5.70
C LEU A 296 -14.07 -5.88 5.55
N THR A 297 -14.95 -6.45 6.38
CA THR A 297 -15.18 -7.90 6.41
C THR A 297 -16.29 -8.37 5.48
N GLU A 298 -17.25 -7.50 5.16
CA GLU A 298 -18.47 -7.91 4.48
C GLU A 298 -18.76 -7.18 3.16
N ASN A 299 -18.42 -5.90 3.06
CA ASN A 299 -18.78 -5.12 1.88
C ASN A 299 -17.70 -5.14 0.80
N LEU A 300 -16.42 -4.96 1.15
CA LEU A 300 -15.35 -4.76 0.18
C LEU A 300 -14.69 -6.07 -0.22
N HIS A 301 -14.63 -6.31 -1.52
CA HIS A 301 -13.94 -7.44 -2.12
C HIS A 301 -13.11 -6.95 -3.30
N GLY A 302 -11.89 -7.49 -3.46
CA GLY A 302 -11.01 -7.15 -4.57
C GLY A 302 -10.33 -8.38 -5.15
N LEU A 303 -9.99 -8.31 -6.43
CA LEU A 303 -9.13 -9.29 -7.09
C LEU A 303 -7.97 -8.55 -7.76
N GLU A 304 -6.77 -9.07 -7.61
CA GLU A 304 -5.58 -8.52 -8.23
C GLU A 304 -4.53 -9.61 -8.46
N LEU A 305 -3.83 -9.54 -9.58
CA LEU A 305 -2.77 -10.49 -9.93
C LEU A 305 -1.43 -10.16 -9.28
N ASP A 306 -1.17 -8.87 -9.08
CA ASP A 306 0.08 -8.43 -8.45
C ASP A 306 -0.06 -8.38 -6.93
N PRO A 307 0.61 -9.27 -6.18
CA PRO A 307 0.53 -9.27 -4.72
C PRO A 307 1.05 -7.98 -4.08
N ARG A 308 1.86 -7.17 -4.79
CA ARG A 308 2.31 -5.86 -4.32
C ARG A 308 1.18 -4.84 -4.37
N CYS A 309 0.33 -4.90 -5.39
CA CYS A 309 -0.89 -4.09 -5.45
C CYS A 309 -1.82 -4.43 -4.28
N ILE A 310 -2.01 -5.73 -3.97
CA ILE A 310 -2.79 -6.16 -2.80
C ILE A 310 -2.23 -5.57 -1.50
N GLN A 311 -0.90 -5.57 -1.33
CA GLN A 311 -0.27 -4.94 -0.15
C GLN A 311 -0.60 -3.45 -0.07
N ILE A 312 -0.51 -2.71 -1.19
CA ILE A 312 -0.82 -1.28 -1.22
C ILE A 312 -2.30 -1.04 -0.99
N ALA A 313 -3.19 -1.80 -1.62
CA ALA A 313 -4.63 -1.69 -1.44
C ALA A 313 -5.03 -1.94 0.02
N THR A 314 -4.49 -3.01 0.63
CA THR A 314 -4.70 -3.31 2.04
C THR A 314 -4.22 -2.18 2.94
N PHE A 315 -3.01 -1.65 2.68
CA PHE A 315 -2.46 -0.54 3.45
C PHE A 315 -3.28 0.74 3.27
N SER A 316 -3.70 1.07 2.04
CA SER A 316 -4.52 2.25 1.75
C SER A 316 -5.84 2.22 2.50
N ILE A 317 -6.53 1.09 2.47
CA ILE A 317 -7.81 0.92 3.18
C ILE A 317 -7.60 0.98 4.69
N ALA A 318 -6.54 0.34 5.23
CA ALA A 318 -6.22 0.37 6.65
C ALA A 318 -5.91 1.81 7.14
N LEU A 319 -5.11 2.55 6.36
CA LEU A 319 -4.79 3.94 6.66
C LEU A 319 -6.05 4.81 6.76
N GLU A 320 -6.97 4.68 5.79
CA GLU A 320 -8.22 5.43 5.78
C GLU A 320 -9.18 4.97 6.89
N ALA A 321 -9.17 3.69 7.27
CA ALA A 321 -9.94 3.20 8.41
C ALA A 321 -9.48 3.85 9.73
N TRP A 322 -8.18 3.93 9.98
CA TRP A 322 -7.65 4.62 11.17
C TRP A 322 -7.90 6.13 11.13
N LYS A 323 -7.69 6.78 9.99
CA LYS A 323 -8.02 8.22 9.80
C LYS A 323 -9.51 8.50 10.05
N ALA A 324 -10.38 7.56 9.73
CA ALA A 324 -11.82 7.66 9.96
C ALA A 324 -12.23 7.39 11.43
N GLY A 325 -11.29 7.01 12.30
CA GLY A 325 -11.51 6.83 13.73
C GLY A 325 -11.59 5.38 14.22
N PHE A 326 -11.11 4.41 13.41
CA PHE A 326 -10.93 3.05 13.94
C PHE A 326 -9.83 3.07 15.00
N PRO A 327 -10.05 2.44 16.18
CA PRO A 327 -9.05 2.45 17.26
C PRO A 327 -7.74 1.76 16.85
N THR A 328 -6.61 2.43 17.09
CA THR A 328 -5.27 1.90 16.73
C THR A 328 -4.77 0.79 17.65
N ASP A 329 -5.40 0.63 18.81
CA ASP A 329 -5.15 -0.44 19.78
C ASP A 329 -6.03 -1.68 19.56
N SER A 330 -7.00 -1.58 18.65
CA SER A 330 -7.88 -2.69 18.26
C SER A 330 -7.35 -3.40 17.01
N TYR A 331 -7.59 -4.70 16.91
CA TYR A 331 -7.28 -5.46 15.69
C TYR A 331 -8.14 -4.96 14.52
N LEU A 332 -7.48 -4.41 13.51
CA LEU A 332 -8.13 -4.02 12.27
C LEU A 332 -8.29 -5.26 11.37
N PRO A 333 -9.52 -5.61 10.94
CA PRO A 333 -9.73 -6.70 9.99
C PRO A 333 -9.05 -6.39 8.65
N VAL A 334 -8.48 -7.42 8.03
CA VAL A 334 -7.95 -7.32 6.69
C VAL A 334 -9.11 -7.41 5.70
N PRO A 335 -9.22 -6.51 4.71
CA PRO A 335 -10.27 -6.61 3.70
C PRO A 335 -10.09 -7.85 2.81
N ASN A 336 -11.16 -8.30 2.16
CA ASN A 336 -11.19 -9.47 1.30
C ASN A 336 -10.56 -9.15 -0.09
N LEU A 337 -9.22 -9.15 -0.15
CA LEU A 337 -8.46 -8.83 -1.36
C LEU A 337 -7.62 -10.02 -1.82
#